data_8afa651cdde6760cc0ef2153870c6b0b
#
_entry.id   8afa651cdde6760cc0ef2153870c6b0b
#
_cell.length_a   1.000
_cell.length_b   1.000
_cell.length_c   1.000
_cell.angle_alpha   90.00
_cell.angle_beta   90.00
_cell.angle_gamma   90.00
#
_symmetry.space_group_name_H-M   'P 1'
#
loop_
_entity.id
_entity.type
_entity.pdbx_description
1 polymer ?
#
loop_
_entity_poly.entity_id
_entity_poly.type
_entity_poly.pdbx_seq_one_letter_code
_entity_poly.pdbx_strand_id
1 'polypeptide(L)'
;MKTNWLGRVRGAVLVGLAWAVAWALVAVLAGLIVDPDGSMDEMWVAIGAYPGFLCGVLCSAALGIAGARRRMEGVSLSGAGVRGAAVGLLVGVLPFIVGEPTSEIPLWQLGAGVVGSIALLSAVSAAVTVLVFRRAAWGRAPVTAGPKV
;
A
#
# COMPACT_ATOMS: atom_id res chain seq x y z
N MET A 1 -5.20 18.81 24.51
CA MET A 1 -5.04 17.50 23.81
C MET A 1 -3.77 17.56 22.96
N LYS A 2 -2.63 17.03 23.46
CA LYS A 2 -1.41 16.92 22.64
C LYS A 2 -1.66 15.82 21.61
N THR A 3 -1.91 16.20 20.37
CA THR A 3 -2.03 15.26 19.25
C THR A 3 -0.68 14.57 19.07
N ASN A 4 -0.61 13.27 19.30
CA ASN A 4 0.58 12.45 19.06
C ASN A 4 0.85 12.32 17.54
N TRP A 5 1.12 13.46 16.87
CA TRP A 5 1.37 13.50 15.44
C TRP A 5 2.60 12.66 15.06
N LEU A 6 3.64 12.68 15.91
CA LEU A 6 4.83 11.83 15.75
C LEU A 6 4.47 10.34 15.69
N GLY A 7 3.55 9.87 16.56
CA GLY A 7 3.07 8.49 16.52
C GLY A 7 2.33 8.16 15.22
N ARG A 8 1.58 9.13 14.67
CA ARG A 8 0.89 8.96 13.39
C ARG A 8 1.87 8.88 12.22
N VAL A 9 2.85 9.79 12.17
CA VAL A 9 3.89 9.77 11.15
C VAL A 9 4.70 8.47 11.20
N ARG A 10 5.16 8.07 12.38
CA ARG A 10 5.88 6.81 12.56
C ARG A 10 5.05 5.60 12.09
N GLY A 11 3.76 5.56 12.42
CA GLY A 11 2.86 4.49 11.95
C GLY A 11 2.71 4.49 10.43
N ALA A 12 2.53 5.66 9.81
CA ALA A 12 2.43 5.77 8.36
C ALA A 12 3.71 5.34 7.64
N VAL A 13 4.88 5.74 8.16
CA VAL A 13 6.19 5.32 7.62
C VAL A 13 6.37 3.82 7.73
N LEU A 14 6.04 3.21 8.86
CA LEU A 14 6.15 1.75 9.03
C LEU A 14 5.25 0.98 8.04
N VAL A 15 4.02 1.45 7.82
CA VAL A 15 3.15 0.86 6.80
C VAL A 15 3.71 1.08 5.40
N GLY A 16 4.23 2.27 5.11
CA GLY A 16 4.90 2.56 3.85
C GLY A 16 6.09 1.63 3.59
N LEU A 17 6.94 1.42 4.59
CA LEU A 17 8.08 0.49 4.48
C LEU A 17 7.62 -0.96 4.27
N ALA A 18 6.58 -1.41 4.98
CA ALA A 18 6.04 -2.76 4.80
C ALA A 18 5.49 -2.96 3.37
N TRP A 19 4.81 -1.94 2.82
CA TRP A 19 4.32 -1.99 1.44
C TRP A 19 5.46 -1.91 0.44
N ALA A 20 6.49 -1.08 0.68
CA ALA A 20 7.67 -1.00 -0.17
C ALA A 20 8.34 -2.37 -0.33
N VAL A 21 8.55 -3.08 0.78
CA VAL A 21 9.14 -4.43 0.75
C VAL A 21 8.23 -5.41 0.00
N ALA A 22 6.93 -5.43 0.31
CA ALA A 22 5.99 -6.34 -0.34
C ALA A 22 5.91 -6.10 -1.86
N TRP A 23 5.87 -4.83 -2.29
CA TRP A 23 5.80 -4.48 -3.71
C TRP A 23 7.13 -4.69 -4.43
N ALA A 24 8.28 -4.46 -3.77
CA ALA A 24 9.58 -4.80 -4.31
C ALA A 24 9.68 -6.32 -4.59
N LEU A 25 9.20 -7.16 -3.67
CA LEU A 25 9.18 -8.61 -3.88
C LEU A 25 8.31 -8.99 -5.08
N VAL A 26 7.11 -8.38 -5.21
CA VAL A 26 6.23 -8.62 -6.37
C VAL A 26 6.90 -8.17 -7.67
N ALA A 27 7.56 -7.00 -7.68
CA ALA A 27 8.24 -6.48 -8.85
C ALA A 27 9.45 -7.35 -9.24
N VAL A 28 10.23 -7.83 -8.28
CA VAL A 28 11.35 -8.76 -8.55
C VAL A 28 10.83 -10.08 -9.12
N LEU A 29 9.75 -10.64 -8.55
CA LEU A 29 9.14 -11.86 -9.12
C LEU A 29 8.62 -11.65 -10.54
N ALA A 30 8.07 -10.47 -10.85
CA ALA A 30 7.68 -10.10 -12.21
C ALA A 30 8.91 -9.95 -13.11
N GLY A 31 9.99 -9.34 -12.61
CA GLY A 31 11.28 -9.19 -13.29
C GLY A 31 11.86 -10.53 -13.72
N LEU A 32 11.84 -11.54 -12.84
CA LEU A 32 12.33 -12.89 -13.18
C LEU A 32 11.59 -13.53 -14.36
N ILE A 33 10.36 -13.08 -14.65
CA ILE A 33 9.58 -13.59 -15.79
C ILE A 33 9.84 -12.75 -17.04
N VAL A 34 9.96 -11.44 -16.90
CA VAL A 34 10.05 -10.48 -18.01
C VAL A 34 11.51 -10.28 -18.47
N ASP A 35 12.45 -10.34 -17.54
CA ASP A 35 13.89 -10.12 -17.73
C ASP A 35 14.68 -11.29 -17.12
N PRO A 36 14.60 -12.50 -17.68
CA PRO A 36 15.22 -13.70 -17.13
C PRO A 36 16.74 -13.61 -17.08
N ASP A 37 17.34 -12.73 -17.88
CA ASP A 37 18.81 -12.54 -17.94
C ASP A 37 19.30 -11.63 -16.81
N GLY A 38 18.41 -11.01 -16.01
CA GLY A 38 18.76 -10.20 -14.86
C GLY A 38 19.44 -8.87 -15.20
N SER A 39 19.26 -8.39 -16.44
CA SER A 39 19.93 -7.18 -16.92
C SER A 39 19.47 -5.90 -16.20
N MET A 40 18.31 -5.93 -15.55
CA MET A 40 17.66 -4.79 -14.88
C MET A 40 17.25 -5.10 -13.43
N ASP A 41 17.89 -6.03 -12.74
CA ASP A 41 17.51 -6.48 -11.40
C ASP A 41 17.32 -5.35 -10.38
N GLU A 42 18.25 -4.38 -10.34
CA GLU A 42 18.14 -3.23 -9.44
C GLU A 42 16.91 -2.35 -9.75
N MET A 43 16.57 -2.24 -11.03
CA MET A 43 15.42 -1.44 -11.46
C MET A 43 14.11 -2.04 -11.00
N TRP A 44 13.97 -3.37 -11.01
CA TRP A 44 12.75 -4.04 -10.55
C TRP A 44 12.46 -3.77 -9.08
N VAL A 45 13.51 -3.76 -8.22
CA VAL A 45 13.35 -3.39 -6.81
C VAL A 45 12.83 -1.96 -6.68
N ALA A 46 13.40 -1.01 -7.43
CA ALA A 46 13.02 0.40 -7.37
C ALA A 46 11.58 0.62 -7.88
N ILE A 47 11.21 -0.02 -9.01
CA ILE A 47 9.86 0.05 -9.60
C ILE A 47 8.78 -0.41 -8.61
N GLY A 48 9.07 -1.39 -7.76
CA GLY A 48 8.14 -1.83 -6.71
C GLY A 48 8.20 -0.96 -5.46
N ALA A 49 9.42 -0.72 -4.93
CA ALA A 49 9.60 -0.08 -3.63
C ALA A 49 9.06 1.36 -3.56
N TYR A 50 9.35 2.19 -4.56
CA TYR A 50 8.95 3.60 -4.54
C TYR A 50 7.43 3.79 -4.54
N PRO A 51 6.67 3.25 -5.51
CA PRO A 51 5.22 3.41 -5.49
C PRO A 51 4.58 2.69 -4.30
N GLY A 52 5.13 1.54 -3.87
CA GLY A 52 4.68 0.83 -2.68
C GLY A 52 4.79 1.69 -1.42
N PHE A 53 5.94 2.34 -1.21
CA PHE A 53 6.14 3.25 -0.09
C PHE A 53 5.14 4.42 -0.11
N LEU A 54 5.04 5.12 -1.24
CA LEU A 54 4.14 6.27 -1.40
C LEU A 54 2.68 5.87 -1.17
N CYS A 55 2.23 4.78 -1.81
CA CYS A 55 0.88 4.26 -1.61
C CYS A 55 0.63 3.86 -0.16
N GLY A 56 1.57 3.21 0.51
CA GLY A 56 1.45 2.81 1.90
C GLY A 56 1.32 4.00 2.85
N VAL A 57 2.14 5.03 2.69
CA VAL A 57 2.07 6.28 3.49
C VAL A 57 0.75 7.00 3.24
N LEU A 58 0.36 7.21 1.98
CA LEU A 58 -0.87 7.91 1.62
C LEU A 58 -2.13 7.14 2.06
N CYS A 59 -2.16 5.81 1.89
CA CYS A 59 -3.24 4.98 2.40
C CYS A 59 -3.33 5.03 3.93
N SER A 60 -2.20 5.05 4.64
CA SER A 60 -2.18 5.21 6.09
C SER A 60 -2.78 6.54 6.52
N ALA A 61 -2.47 7.61 5.81
CA ALA A 61 -3.04 8.94 6.05
C ALA A 61 -4.55 8.94 5.77
N ALA A 62 -4.96 8.40 4.60
CA ALA A 62 -6.35 8.35 4.18
C ALA A 62 -7.24 7.47 5.08
N LEU A 63 -6.71 6.36 5.59
CA LEU A 63 -7.42 5.46 6.49
C LEU A 63 -7.34 5.90 7.96
N GLY A 64 -6.50 6.87 8.28
CA GLY A 64 -6.25 7.30 9.65
C GLY A 64 -5.67 6.20 10.54
N ILE A 65 -4.94 5.24 9.92
CA ILE A 65 -4.38 4.04 10.57
C ILE A 65 -3.47 4.41 11.72
N ALA A 66 -2.70 5.49 11.58
CA ALA A 66 -1.75 5.93 12.59
C ALA A 66 -2.36 6.45 13.90
N GLY A 67 -3.68 6.58 14.00
CA GLY A 67 -4.30 7.13 15.21
C GLY A 67 -5.63 6.56 15.66
N ALA A 68 -6.21 5.61 14.96
CA ALA A 68 -7.60 5.22 15.21
C ALA A 68 -7.86 3.72 15.15
N ARG A 69 -7.27 2.94 16.05
CA ARG A 69 -7.62 1.52 16.27
C ARG A 69 -9.15 1.30 16.34
N ARG A 70 -9.90 2.23 16.92
CA ARG A 70 -11.37 2.17 17.04
C ARG A 70 -12.11 2.43 15.72
N ARG A 71 -11.50 3.10 14.74
CA ARG A 71 -12.15 3.40 13.45
C ARG A 71 -12.01 2.29 12.42
N MET A 72 -11.07 1.36 12.60
CA MET A 72 -10.85 0.27 11.64
C MET A 72 -11.90 -0.83 11.69
N GLU A 73 -12.56 -1.02 12.84
CA GLU A 73 -13.65 -2.00 12.97
C GLU A 73 -14.85 -1.65 12.08
N GLY A 74 -15.03 -0.36 11.76
CA GLY A 74 -16.11 0.13 10.89
C GLY A 74 -15.74 0.25 9.39
N VAL A 75 -14.47 0.08 9.01
CA VAL A 75 -14.04 0.20 7.60
C VAL A 75 -14.32 -1.10 6.86
N SER A 76 -15.21 -1.09 5.86
CA SER A 76 -15.44 -2.26 5.00
C SER A 76 -14.19 -2.58 4.16
N LEU A 77 -13.96 -3.87 3.85
CA LEU A 77 -12.84 -4.29 2.98
C LEU A 77 -12.94 -3.65 1.59
N SER A 78 -14.16 -3.57 1.05
CA SER A 78 -14.42 -2.90 -0.23
C SER A 78 -14.10 -1.39 -0.15
N GLY A 79 -14.51 -0.72 0.93
CA GLY A 79 -14.19 0.69 1.15
C GLY A 79 -12.67 0.95 1.30
N ALA A 80 -11.94 0.03 1.91
CA ALA A 80 -10.48 0.09 1.97
C ALA A 80 -9.87 -0.10 0.57
N GLY A 81 -10.34 -1.09 -0.19
CA GLY A 81 -9.90 -1.35 -1.57
C GLY A 81 -10.13 -0.15 -2.49
N VAL A 82 -11.31 0.47 -2.46
CA VAL A 82 -11.62 1.67 -3.27
C VAL A 82 -10.68 2.84 -2.94
N ARG A 83 -10.43 3.08 -1.64
CA ARG A 83 -9.49 4.14 -1.23
C ARG A 83 -8.05 3.81 -1.65
N GLY A 84 -7.66 2.54 -1.52
CA GLY A 84 -6.38 2.06 -2.02
C GLY A 84 -6.24 2.26 -3.53
N ALA A 85 -7.26 1.90 -4.31
CA ALA A 85 -7.29 2.12 -5.75
C ALA A 85 -7.16 3.62 -6.10
N ALA A 86 -7.90 4.50 -5.42
CA ALA A 86 -7.82 5.94 -5.65
C ALA A 86 -6.42 6.50 -5.38
N VAL A 87 -5.77 6.07 -4.27
CA VAL A 87 -4.39 6.43 -3.97
C VAL A 87 -3.43 5.88 -5.03
N GLY A 88 -3.63 4.62 -5.45
CA GLY A 88 -2.82 3.99 -6.50
C GLY A 88 -2.94 4.70 -7.85
N LEU A 89 -4.12 5.16 -8.22
CA LEU A 89 -4.34 5.97 -9.42
C LEU A 89 -3.55 7.28 -9.34
N LEU A 90 -3.62 7.99 -8.21
CA LEU A 90 -2.88 9.24 -8.01
C LEU A 90 -1.37 9.03 -8.12
N VAL A 91 -0.84 8.01 -7.45
CA VAL A 91 0.60 7.70 -7.49
C VAL A 91 1.03 7.21 -8.88
N GLY A 92 0.19 6.39 -9.53
CA GLY A 92 0.48 5.82 -10.85
C GLY A 92 0.53 6.86 -11.97
N VAL A 93 -0.17 7.98 -11.83
CA VAL A 93 -0.16 9.07 -12.82
C VAL A 93 1.07 9.98 -12.65
N LEU A 94 1.70 10.02 -11.47
CA LEU A 94 2.84 10.93 -11.20
C LEU A 94 3.99 10.82 -12.21
N PRO A 95 4.47 9.64 -12.65
CA PRO A 95 5.53 9.55 -13.63
C PRO A 95 5.19 10.21 -14.98
N PHE A 96 3.91 10.22 -15.36
CA PHE A 96 3.44 10.81 -16.60
C PHE A 96 3.25 12.34 -16.54
N ILE A 97 3.14 12.88 -15.32
CA ILE A 97 3.04 14.33 -15.08
C ILE A 97 4.43 14.96 -14.93
N VAL A 98 5.34 14.26 -14.22
CA VAL A 98 6.66 14.81 -13.85
C VAL A 98 7.73 14.44 -14.87
N GLY A 99 7.58 13.30 -15.56
CA GLY A 99 8.52 12.78 -16.54
C GLY A 99 8.06 12.98 -17.97
N GLU A 100 8.99 12.83 -18.89
CA GLU A 100 8.71 12.69 -20.33
C GLU A 100 8.93 11.21 -20.70
N PRO A 101 7.94 10.35 -20.52
CA PRO A 101 8.10 8.93 -20.79
C PRO A 101 8.31 8.71 -22.28
N THR A 102 9.52 8.30 -22.63
CA THR A 102 9.83 7.81 -23.99
C THR A 102 9.52 6.32 -24.05
N SER A 103 8.68 5.91 -24.99
CA SER A 103 8.28 4.51 -25.13
C SER A 103 8.00 4.19 -26.58
N GLU A 104 8.39 2.99 -27.01
CA GLU A 104 8.04 2.45 -28.34
C GLU A 104 6.57 2.04 -28.44
N ILE A 105 5.91 1.83 -27.29
CA ILE A 105 4.47 1.54 -27.23
C ILE A 105 3.66 2.83 -27.03
N PRO A 106 2.40 2.88 -27.52
CA PRO A 106 1.54 4.04 -27.33
C PRO A 106 1.39 4.43 -25.87
N LEU A 107 1.54 5.72 -25.54
CA LEU A 107 1.50 6.24 -24.17
C LEU A 107 0.25 5.82 -23.39
N TRP A 108 -0.90 5.68 -24.05
CA TRP A 108 -2.13 5.24 -23.41
C TRP A 108 -2.05 3.78 -22.92
N GLN A 109 -1.37 2.89 -23.69
CA GLN A 109 -1.17 1.49 -23.30
C GLN A 109 -0.20 1.41 -22.12
N LEU A 110 0.93 2.13 -22.21
CA LEU A 110 1.88 2.24 -21.11
C LEU A 110 1.19 2.79 -19.85
N GLY A 111 0.44 3.89 -19.99
CA GLY A 111 -0.30 4.51 -18.90
C GLY A 111 -1.34 3.57 -18.29
N ALA A 112 -2.14 2.90 -19.11
CA ALA A 112 -3.14 1.95 -18.62
C ALA A 112 -2.48 0.78 -17.85
N GLY A 113 -1.37 0.24 -18.36
CA GLY A 113 -0.62 -0.83 -17.71
C GLY A 113 -0.02 -0.39 -16.36
N VAL A 114 0.72 0.71 -16.35
CA VAL A 114 1.39 1.22 -15.13
C VAL A 114 0.38 1.69 -14.10
N VAL A 115 -0.53 2.59 -14.49
CA VAL A 115 -1.52 3.15 -13.56
C VAL A 115 -2.49 2.07 -13.07
N GLY A 116 -2.93 1.18 -13.96
CA GLY A 116 -3.84 0.08 -13.61
C GLY A 116 -3.21 -0.92 -12.64
N SER A 117 -1.96 -1.32 -12.85
CA SER A 117 -1.25 -2.23 -11.96
C SER A 117 -1.01 -1.62 -10.57
N ILE A 118 -0.58 -0.35 -10.51
CA ILE A 118 -0.38 0.37 -9.24
C ILE A 118 -1.71 0.53 -8.49
N ALA A 119 -2.79 0.86 -9.18
CA ALA A 119 -4.12 0.98 -8.57
C ALA A 119 -4.61 -0.35 -8.01
N LEU A 120 -4.45 -1.44 -8.76
CA LEU A 120 -4.86 -2.78 -8.35
C LEU A 120 -4.04 -3.27 -7.14
N LEU A 121 -2.71 -3.16 -7.20
CA LEU A 121 -1.83 -3.53 -6.09
C LEU A 121 -2.14 -2.72 -4.83
N SER A 122 -2.40 -1.42 -4.98
CA SER A 122 -2.75 -0.54 -3.86
C SER A 122 -4.12 -0.91 -3.26
N ALA A 123 -5.10 -1.26 -4.07
CA ALA A 123 -6.41 -1.74 -3.62
C ALA A 123 -6.30 -3.01 -2.78
N VAL A 124 -5.56 -4.01 -3.30
CA VAL A 124 -5.32 -5.29 -2.63
C VAL A 124 -4.56 -5.07 -1.32
N SER A 125 -3.47 -4.29 -1.35
CA SER A 125 -2.65 -4.01 -0.17
C SER A 125 -3.45 -3.30 0.92
N ALA A 126 -4.34 -2.35 0.57
CA ALA A 126 -5.21 -1.67 1.51
C ALA A 126 -6.21 -2.64 2.16
N ALA A 127 -6.83 -3.51 1.37
CA ALA A 127 -7.77 -4.53 1.86
C ALA A 127 -7.07 -5.53 2.80
N VAL A 128 -5.88 -6.03 2.41
CA VAL A 128 -5.07 -6.94 3.23
C VAL A 128 -4.66 -6.26 4.55
N THR A 129 -4.24 -5.00 4.49
CA THR A 129 -3.87 -4.24 5.69
C THR A 129 -5.03 -4.19 6.68
N VAL A 130 -6.25 -3.84 6.23
CA VAL A 130 -7.45 -3.83 7.09
C VAL A 130 -7.76 -5.22 7.64
N LEU A 131 -7.63 -6.27 6.81
CA LEU A 131 -7.87 -7.66 7.24
C LEU A 131 -6.89 -8.09 8.34
N VAL A 132 -5.60 -7.80 8.19
CA VAL A 132 -4.56 -8.12 9.19
C VAL A 132 -4.84 -7.39 10.51
N PHE A 133 -5.19 -6.10 10.45
CA PHE A 133 -5.54 -5.34 11.66
C PHE A 133 -6.78 -5.89 12.35
N ARG A 134 -7.80 -6.28 11.61
CA ARG A 134 -9.01 -6.92 12.17
C ARG A 134 -8.67 -8.22 12.88
N ARG A 135 -7.88 -9.11 12.25
CA ARG A 135 -7.47 -10.38 12.87
C ARG A 135 -6.64 -10.16 14.13
N ALA A 136 -5.71 -9.20 14.09
CA ALA A 136 -4.90 -8.85 15.26
C ALA A 136 -5.70 -8.26 16.42
N ALA A 137 -6.82 -7.58 16.15
CA ALA A 137 -7.74 -7.08 17.16
C ALA A 137 -8.53 -8.21 17.83
N TRP A 138 -9.00 -9.20 17.06
CA TRP A 138 -9.77 -10.34 17.56
C TRP A 138 -8.94 -11.28 18.46
N GLY A 139 -7.64 -11.45 18.18
CA GLY A 139 -6.75 -12.27 19.02
C GLY A 139 -6.41 -11.67 20.39
N ARG A 140 -6.90 -10.45 20.68
CA ARG A 140 -6.72 -9.74 21.94
C ARG A 140 -8.02 -9.58 22.72
N ALA A 141 -9.02 -10.42 22.48
CA ALA A 141 -10.21 -10.44 23.34
C ALA A 141 -9.76 -10.60 24.79
N PRO A 142 -10.23 -9.76 25.74
CA PRO A 142 -9.86 -9.88 27.13
C PRO A 142 -10.29 -11.26 27.62
N VAL A 143 -9.35 -12.00 28.19
CA VAL A 143 -9.67 -13.17 29.02
C VAL A 143 -10.66 -12.62 30.04
N THR A 144 -11.91 -13.03 29.93
CA THR A 144 -13.02 -12.60 30.79
C THR A 144 -12.56 -12.74 32.25
N ALA A 145 -12.53 -11.62 32.95
CA ALA A 145 -12.38 -11.63 34.40
C ALA A 145 -13.41 -12.62 34.94
N GLY A 146 -12.95 -13.66 35.62
CA GLY A 146 -13.80 -14.68 36.22
C GLY A 146 -14.88 -14.02 37.10
N PRO A 147 -15.96 -14.73 37.39
CA PRO A 147 -17.06 -14.20 38.18
C PRO A 147 -16.51 -13.71 39.52
N LYS A 148 -16.79 -12.43 39.83
CA LYS A 148 -16.55 -11.90 41.17
C LYS A 148 -17.55 -12.62 42.09
N VAL A 149 -16.98 -13.50 42.93
CA VAL A 149 -17.70 -14.10 44.07
C VAL A 149 -17.80 -13.08 45.16
#